data_e8b3e2ec8ba74d58309ea688688382c4
#
_entry.id   e8b3e2ec8ba74d58309ea688688382c4
#
_cell.length_a   1.000
_cell.length_b   1.000
_cell.length_c   1.000
_cell.angle_alpha   90.00
_cell.angle_beta   90.00
_cell.angle_gamma   90.00
#
_symmetry.space_group_name_H-M   'P 1'
#
loop_
_entity.id
_entity.type
_entity.pdbx_description
1 polymer ?
#
loop_
_entity_poly.entity_id
_entity_poly.type
_entity_poly.pdbx_seq_one_letter_code
_entity_poly.pdbx_strand_id
1 'polypeptide(L)'
;MLGLQMTTPIRDDPFAVLEDARIATVLRRLHGEANRQHLSIIRHFLPHVLSYVRRRFIPFAESEMAGFYADKYIAIIEAQGAFAYLTARALRARTVVEFGTSFGLSTLWLAAAVRANGGGRVVTTEIVPDKARIARRNFEEAGLADLIDVREGDVLESLATDPTDIDFVLNDGFPMRALDVVKL
;
A
#
# COMPACT_ATOMS: atom_id res chain seq x y z
N MET A 1 3.16 37.05 -34.35
CA MET A 1 2.21 36.00 -33.89
C MET A 1 3.04 34.85 -33.35
N LEU A 2 3.28 34.78 -32.06
CA LEU A 2 3.92 33.64 -31.40
C LEU A 2 2.81 32.61 -31.12
N GLY A 3 2.84 31.52 -31.87
CA GLY A 3 1.97 30.38 -31.62
C GLY A 3 2.33 29.75 -30.28
N LEU A 4 1.48 29.91 -29.27
CA LEU A 4 1.51 29.05 -28.09
C LEU A 4 1.18 27.63 -28.56
N GLN A 5 2.20 26.78 -28.70
CA GLN A 5 1.98 25.35 -28.71
C GLN A 5 1.45 24.99 -27.32
N MET A 6 0.16 24.68 -27.24
CA MET A 6 -0.40 24.00 -26.08
C MET A 6 0.27 22.62 -26.01
N THR A 7 1.29 22.52 -25.17
CA THR A 7 1.83 21.23 -24.80
C THR A 7 0.69 20.44 -24.16
N THR A 8 0.34 19.33 -24.79
CA THR A 8 -0.55 18.31 -24.19
C THR A 8 -0.03 18.05 -22.77
N PRO A 9 -0.86 18.12 -21.73
CA PRO A 9 -0.38 17.79 -20.40
C PRO A 9 0.20 16.38 -20.47
N ILE A 10 1.49 16.27 -20.20
CA ILE A 10 2.15 15.00 -19.98
C ILE A 10 1.34 14.38 -18.84
N ARG A 11 0.59 13.32 -19.12
CA ARG A 11 0.09 12.45 -18.06
C ARG A 11 1.34 11.82 -17.50
N ASP A 12 1.85 12.40 -16.43
CA ASP A 12 3.01 11.87 -15.75
C ASP A 12 2.68 10.45 -15.34
N ASP A 13 3.36 9.50 -15.96
CA ASP A 13 3.25 8.09 -15.60
C ASP A 13 3.86 7.92 -14.20
N PRO A 14 3.07 7.63 -13.15
CA PRO A 14 3.61 7.49 -11.80
C PRO A 14 4.71 6.44 -11.70
N PHE A 15 4.71 5.44 -12.58
CA PHE A 15 5.73 4.39 -12.60
C PHE A 15 7.06 4.82 -13.24
N ALA A 16 7.11 5.99 -13.87
CA ALA A 16 8.34 6.51 -14.49
C ALA A 16 9.42 6.85 -13.45
N VAL A 17 9.07 6.98 -12.18
CA VAL A 17 10.05 7.19 -11.09
C VAL A 17 10.82 5.94 -10.71
N LEU A 18 10.37 4.76 -11.14
CA LEU A 18 10.99 3.47 -10.83
C LEU A 18 12.15 3.19 -11.78
N GLU A 19 13.29 2.83 -11.23
CA GLU A 19 14.51 2.51 -11.99
C GLU A 19 14.47 1.09 -12.60
N ASP A 20 13.68 0.18 -12.01
CA ASP A 20 13.59 -1.23 -12.40
C ASP A 20 12.26 -1.52 -13.15
N ALA A 21 12.38 -1.91 -14.41
CA ALA A 21 11.25 -2.23 -15.28
C ALA A 21 10.46 -3.47 -14.81
N ARG A 22 11.09 -4.43 -14.14
CA ARG A 22 10.43 -5.61 -13.57
C ARG A 22 9.47 -5.19 -12.46
N ILE A 23 9.92 -4.34 -11.55
CA ILE A 23 9.11 -3.79 -10.45
C ILE A 23 7.94 -2.99 -11.03
N ALA A 24 8.21 -2.10 -12.00
CA ALA A 24 7.19 -1.31 -12.67
C ALA A 24 6.12 -2.20 -13.33
N THR A 25 6.51 -3.31 -13.96
CA THR A 25 5.60 -4.25 -14.59
C THR A 25 4.67 -4.93 -13.59
N VAL A 26 5.22 -5.43 -12.47
CA VAL A 26 4.43 -6.06 -11.40
C VAL A 26 3.46 -5.06 -10.79
N LEU A 27 3.93 -3.85 -10.46
CA LEU A 27 3.09 -2.80 -9.90
C LEU A 27 1.95 -2.38 -10.84
N ARG A 28 2.22 -2.22 -12.15
CA ARG A 28 1.16 -1.92 -13.14
C ARG A 28 0.09 -3.03 -13.17
N ARG A 29 0.52 -4.29 -13.13
CA ARG A 29 -0.41 -5.44 -13.08
C ARG A 29 -1.30 -5.36 -11.83
N LEU A 30 -0.70 -5.18 -10.65
CA LEU A 30 -1.41 -5.16 -9.38
C LEU A 30 -2.37 -3.97 -9.27
N HIS A 31 -1.95 -2.76 -9.67
CA HIS A 31 -2.84 -1.60 -9.73
C HIS A 31 -4.00 -1.82 -10.71
N GLY A 32 -3.72 -2.46 -11.86
CA GLY A 32 -4.78 -2.83 -12.81
C GLY A 32 -5.79 -3.83 -12.22
N GLU A 33 -5.35 -4.77 -11.39
CA GLU A 33 -6.22 -5.70 -10.66
C GLU A 33 -7.05 -4.97 -9.59
N ALA A 34 -6.42 -4.09 -8.80
CA ALA A 34 -7.09 -3.26 -7.81
C ALA A 34 -8.17 -2.38 -8.45
N ASN A 35 -7.85 -1.71 -9.56
CA ASN A 35 -8.78 -0.84 -10.28
C ASN A 35 -10.00 -1.59 -10.81
N ARG A 36 -9.84 -2.85 -11.24
CA ARG A 36 -10.99 -3.70 -11.65
C ARG A 36 -11.93 -4.03 -10.50
N GLN A 37 -11.45 -4.06 -9.27
CA GLN A 37 -12.30 -4.33 -8.09
C GLN A 37 -13.06 -3.10 -7.59
N HIS A 38 -12.65 -1.87 -7.93
CA HIS A 38 -13.28 -0.63 -7.45
C HIS A 38 -14.79 -0.59 -7.70
N LEU A 39 -15.25 -1.05 -8.86
CA LEU A 39 -16.69 -1.08 -9.16
C LEU A 39 -17.47 -2.01 -8.22
N SER A 40 -16.89 -3.13 -7.82
CA SER A 40 -17.52 -4.06 -6.88
C SER A 40 -17.63 -3.46 -5.47
N ILE A 41 -16.62 -2.72 -5.06
CA ILE A 41 -16.57 -2.00 -3.77
C ILE A 41 -17.62 -0.89 -3.76
N ILE A 42 -17.67 -0.05 -4.82
CA ILE A 42 -18.66 1.02 -4.96
C ILE A 42 -20.08 0.44 -4.92
N ARG A 43 -20.33 -0.65 -5.65
CA ARG A 43 -21.66 -1.30 -5.69
C ARG A 43 -22.07 -1.84 -4.33
N HIS A 44 -21.13 -2.37 -3.54
CA HIS A 44 -21.39 -2.85 -2.19
C HIS A 44 -21.79 -1.71 -1.26
N PHE A 45 -21.09 -0.57 -1.33
CA PHE A 45 -21.35 0.58 -0.46
C PHE A 45 -22.51 1.46 -0.90
N LEU A 46 -22.96 1.38 -2.16
CA LEU A 46 -24.02 2.25 -2.69
C LEU A 46 -25.32 2.25 -1.84
N PRO A 47 -25.84 1.11 -1.35
CA PRO A 47 -27.00 1.09 -0.46
C PRO A 47 -26.75 1.80 0.89
N HIS A 48 -25.51 1.76 1.36
CA HIS A 48 -25.10 2.33 2.64
C HIS A 48 -24.87 3.85 2.57
N VAL A 49 -24.52 4.39 1.40
CA VAL A 49 -24.41 5.84 1.18
C VAL A 49 -25.73 6.54 1.45
N LEU A 50 -26.85 5.97 1.01
CA LEU A 50 -28.20 6.50 1.30
C LEU A 50 -28.52 6.46 2.81
N SER A 51 -28.09 5.42 3.50
CA SER A 51 -28.21 5.30 4.95
C SER A 51 -27.33 6.33 5.70
N TYR A 52 -26.10 6.54 5.22
CA TYR A 52 -25.17 7.54 5.75
C TYR A 52 -25.73 8.97 5.61
N VAL A 53 -26.23 9.33 4.44
CA VAL A 53 -26.84 10.64 4.19
C VAL A 53 -28.03 10.87 5.11
N ARG A 54 -28.82 9.81 5.40
CA ARG A 54 -30.03 9.88 6.21
C ARG A 54 -29.77 9.86 7.72
N ARG A 55 -28.75 9.12 8.18
CA ARG A 55 -28.47 8.84 9.60
C ARG A 55 -27.13 9.37 10.12
N ARG A 56 -26.26 9.89 9.26
CA ARG A 56 -24.87 10.30 9.55
C ARG A 56 -24.01 9.21 10.21
N PHE A 57 -24.38 7.94 10.03
CA PHE A 57 -23.69 6.80 10.61
C PHE A 57 -23.74 5.61 9.65
N ILE A 58 -22.60 4.95 9.45
CA ILE A 58 -22.51 3.67 8.72
C ILE A 58 -22.34 2.59 9.79
N PRO A 59 -23.36 1.77 10.08
CA PRO A 59 -23.25 0.70 11.06
C PRO A 59 -22.56 -0.51 10.42
N PHE A 60 -21.24 -0.51 10.36
CA PHE A 60 -20.50 -1.72 10.05
C PHE A 60 -19.88 -2.27 11.32
N ALA A 61 -20.15 -3.54 11.63
CA ALA A 61 -19.37 -4.27 12.60
C ALA A 61 -17.97 -4.52 12.02
N GLU A 62 -16.94 -4.41 12.86
CA GLU A 62 -15.53 -4.65 12.45
C GLU A 62 -15.37 -6.01 11.77
N SER A 63 -16.09 -7.05 12.23
CA SER A 63 -16.11 -8.38 11.65
C SER A 63 -16.71 -8.46 10.25
N GLU A 64 -17.73 -7.64 9.94
CA GLU A 64 -18.35 -7.58 8.61
C GLU A 64 -17.42 -6.89 7.61
N MET A 65 -16.74 -5.82 8.05
CA MET A 65 -15.73 -5.14 7.27
C MET A 65 -14.55 -6.06 6.98
N ALA A 66 -14.02 -6.75 7.98
CA ALA A 66 -12.91 -7.68 7.83
C ALA A 66 -13.25 -8.80 6.83
N GLY A 67 -14.44 -9.39 6.92
CA GLY A 67 -14.92 -10.42 6.00
C GLY A 67 -15.07 -9.90 4.56
N PHE A 68 -15.64 -8.71 4.38
CA PHE A 68 -15.81 -8.11 3.06
C PHE A 68 -14.48 -7.79 2.38
N TYR A 69 -13.51 -7.29 3.15
CA TYR A 69 -12.22 -6.89 2.61
C TYR A 69 -11.19 -8.02 2.53
N ALA A 70 -11.52 -9.23 3.02
CA ALA A 70 -10.58 -10.35 3.05
C ALA A 70 -10.01 -10.71 1.67
N ASP A 71 -10.79 -10.54 0.59
CA ASP A 71 -10.42 -10.82 -0.80
C ASP A 71 -10.29 -9.56 -1.67
N LYS A 72 -10.33 -8.37 -1.07
CA LYS A 72 -10.30 -7.09 -1.81
C LYS A 72 -8.95 -6.40 -1.70
N TYR A 73 -8.57 -5.76 -2.80
CA TYR A 73 -7.48 -4.79 -2.80
C TYR A 73 -7.91 -3.54 -2.02
N ILE A 74 -7.31 -3.34 -0.84
CA ILE A 74 -7.31 -2.05 -0.16
C ILE A 74 -5.95 -1.47 -0.49
N ALA A 75 -5.88 -0.73 -1.59
CA ALA A 75 -4.60 -0.31 -2.15
C ALA A 75 -4.55 1.21 -2.31
N ILE A 76 -3.38 1.77 -2.04
CA ILE A 76 -3.06 3.14 -2.42
C ILE A 76 -3.15 3.29 -3.94
N ILE A 77 -3.48 4.48 -4.43
CA ILE A 77 -3.44 4.77 -5.87
C ILE A 77 -1.99 4.95 -6.34
N GLU A 78 -1.77 4.84 -7.65
CA GLU A 78 -0.43 4.90 -8.27
C GLU A 78 0.34 6.16 -7.88
N ALA A 79 -0.33 7.32 -7.84
CA ALA A 79 0.30 8.59 -7.45
C ALA A 79 0.74 8.61 -5.98
N GLN A 80 -0.02 7.98 -5.08
CA GLN A 80 0.37 7.84 -3.68
C GLN A 80 1.57 6.89 -3.53
N GLY A 81 1.60 5.81 -4.31
CA GLY A 81 2.74 4.89 -4.35
C GLY A 81 4.02 5.58 -4.82
N ALA A 82 3.94 6.34 -5.92
CA ALA A 82 5.07 7.14 -6.40
C ALA A 82 5.52 8.19 -5.37
N PHE A 83 4.58 8.84 -4.68
CA PHE A 83 4.89 9.79 -3.62
C PHE A 83 5.61 9.13 -2.44
N ALA A 84 5.14 7.96 -1.99
CA ALA A 84 5.80 7.19 -0.92
C ALA A 84 7.22 6.77 -1.33
N TYR A 85 7.38 6.27 -2.56
CA TYR A 85 8.69 5.95 -3.14
C TYR A 85 9.63 7.15 -3.11
N LEU A 86 9.23 8.28 -3.67
CA LEU A 86 10.06 9.49 -3.74
C LEU A 86 10.39 10.03 -2.35
N THR A 87 9.47 9.96 -1.40
CA THR A 87 9.71 10.38 -0.01
C THR A 87 10.74 9.48 0.66
N ALA A 88 10.59 8.17 0.56
CA ALA A 88 11.56 7.21 1.09
C ALA A 88 12.94 7.35 0.44
N ARG A 89 13.01 7.69 -0.87
CA ARG A 89 14.25 8.02 -1.58
C ARG A 89 14.90 9.29 -1.04
N ALA A 90 14.12 10.36 -0.85
CA ALA A 90 14.61 11.64 -0.34
C ALA A 90 15.18 11.52 1.09
N LEU A 91 14.54 10.70 1.91
CA LEU A 91 14.99 10.38 3.28
C LEU A 91 16.19 9.41 3.30
N ARG A 92 16.53 8.78 2.17
CA ARG A 92 17.49 7.68 2.10
C ARG A 92 17.12 6.53 3.05
N ALA A 93 15.82 6.30 3.20
CA ALA A 93 15.27 5.33 4.13
C ALA A 93 15.82 3.92 3.86
N ARG A 94 16.25 3.22 4.91
CA ARG A 94 16.77 1.86 4.88
C ARG A 94 15.96 0.93 5.77
N THR A 95 15.38 1.44 6.85
CA THR A 95 14.45 0.71 7.71
C THR A 95 13.07 1.35 7.57
N VAL A 96 12.17 0.62 6.95
CA VAL A 96 10.80 1.07 6.67
C VAL A 96 9.83 0.14 7.39
N VAL A 97 8.81 0.72 8.02
CA VAL A 97 7.71 -0.02 8.66
C VAL A 97 6.41 0.31 7.96
N GLU A 98 5.62 -0.71 7.68
CA GLU A 98 4.30 -0.57 7.12
C GLU A 98 3.28 -1.31 7.99
N PHE A 99 2.19 -0.63 8.32
CA PHE A 99 1.00 -1.27 8.86
C PHE A 99 -0.02 -1.44 7.75
N GLY A 100 -0.31 -2.69 7.36
CA GLY A 100 -1.27 -3.04 6.33
C GLY A 100 -0.65 -3.42 4.99
N THR A 101 -0.17 -4.67 4.88
CA THR A 101 0.43 -5.21 3.65
C THR A 101 -0.60 -5.38 2.52
N SER A 102 -1.82 -5.87 2.85
CA SER A 102 -2.78 -6.32 1.86
C SER A 102 -2.14 -7.26 0.83
N PHE A 103 -2.24 -6.98 -0.46
CA PHE A 103 -1.57 -7.74 -1.52
C PHE A 103 -0.17 -7.22 -1.89
N GLY A 104 0.37 -6.26 -1.11
CA GLY A 104 1.76 -5.80 -1.17
C GLY A 104 2.03 -4.65 -2.15
N LEU A 105 1.01 -3.87 -2.59
CA LEU A 105 1.25 -2.79 -3.55
C LEU A 105 2.12 -1.69 -2.96
N SER A 106 1.74 -1.13 -1.82
CA SER A 106 2.49 -0.10 -1.10
C SER A 106 3.85 -0.61 -0.68
N THR A 107 3.91 -1.85 -0.18
CA THR A 107 5.15 -2.52 0.22
C THR A 107 6.16 -2.57 -0.93
N LEU A 108 5.71 -2.88 -2.16
CA LEU A 108 6.58 -2.92 -3.35
C LEU A 108 7.15 -1.55 -3.71
N TRP A 109 6.37 -0.47 -3.60
CA TRP A 109 6.86 0.89 -3.79
C TRP A 109 7.94 1.25 -2.77
N LEU A 110 7.72 0.90 -1.50
CA LEU A 110 8.66 1.15 -0.41
C LEU A 110 9.93 0.31 -0.56
N ALA A 111 9.81 -0.97 -0.87
CA ALA A 111 10.94 -1.86 -1.08
C ALA A 111 11.77 -1.47 -2.32
N ALA A 112 11.14 -0.96 -3.38
CA ALA A 112 11.84 -0.38 -4.52
C ALA A 112 12.69 0.82 -4.10
N ALA A 113 12.16 1.70 -3.24
CA ALA A 113 12.91 2.84 -2.71
C ALA A 113 14.10 2.40 -1.86
N VAL A 114 13.89 1.43 -0.96
CA VAL A 114 14.94 0.86 -0.11
C VAL A 114 16.05 0.22 -0.95
N ARG A 115 15.70 -0.52 -2.00
CA ARG A 115 16.67 -1.09 -2.96
C ARG A 115 17.49 0.00 -3.63
N ALA A 116 16.83 1.03 -4.13
CA ALA A 116 17.49 2.16 -4.80
C ALA A 116 18.33 3.03 -3.85
N ASN A 117 18.11 2.92 -2.53
CA ASN A 117 18.93 3.55 -1.49
C ASN A 117 20.16 2.70 -1.09
N GLY A 118 20.41 1.59 -1.75
CA GLY A 118 21.53 0.69 -1.46
C GLY A 118 21.21 -0.46 -0.54
N GLY A 119 19.92 -0.78 -0.37
CA GLY A 119 19.43 -1.89 0.45
C GLY A 119 19.05 -1.47 1.87
N GLY A 120 18.45 -2.41 2.57
CA GLY A 120 17.87 -2.25 3.90
C GLY A 120 16.74 -3.25 4.11
N ARG A 121 15.69 -2.88 4.84
CA ARG A 121 14.52 -3.74 5.05
C ARG A 121 13.21 -2.97 5.09
N VAL A 122 12.13 -3.63 4.66
CA VAL A 122 10.75 -3.21 4.87
C VAL A 122 10.07 -4.25 5.75
N VAL A 123 9.62 -3.85 6.92
CA VAL A 123 8.82 -4.69 7.81
C VAL A 123 7.37 -4.31 7.61
N THR A 124 6.53 -5.27 7.22
CA THR A 124 5.11 -5.04 6.97
C THR A 124 4.25 -6.06 7.69
N THR A 125 3.04 -5.68 8.08
CA THR A 125 2.15 -6.53 8.88
C THR A 125 0.84 -6.82 8.15
N GLU A 126 0.36 -8.06 8.23
CA GLU A 126 -0.90 -8.50 7.64
C GLU A 126 -1.61 -9.49 8.57
N ILE A 127 -2.89 -9.25 8.83
CA ILE A 127 -3.70 -10.11 9.70
C ILE A 127 -4.38 -11.26 8.93
N VAL A 128 -4.52 -11.12 7.60
CA VAL A 128 -5.16 -12.13 6.75
C VAL A 128 -4.09 -13.01 6.09
N PRO A 129 -3.94 -14.29 6.50
CA PRO A 129 -2.85 -15.15 6.02
C PRO A 129 -2.84 -15.34 4.50
N ASP A 130 -4.01 -15.41 3.87
CA ASP A 130 -4.11 -15.55 2.41
C ASP A 130 -3.60 -14.31 1.67
N LYS A 131 -3.83 -13.11 2.19
CA LYS A 131 -3.25 -11.88 1.65
C LYS A 131 -1.73 -11.88 1.79
N ALA A 132 -1.22 -12.19 2.97
CA ALA A 132 0.21 -12.29 3.21
C ALA A 132 0.89 -13.29 2.27
N ARG A 133 0.26 -14.45 2.03
CA ARG A 133 0.75 -15.46 1.10
C ARG A 133 0.80 -14.94 -0.34
N ILE A 134 -0.23 -14.20 -0.79
CA ILE A 134 -0.27 -13.62 -2.13
C ILE A 134 0.74 -12.48 -2.25
N ALA A 135 0.87 -11.64 -1.23
CA ALA A 135 1.85 -10.56 -1.19
C ALA A 135 3.29 -11.09 -1.36
N ARG A 136 3.66 -12.15 -0.64
CA ARG A 136 4.99 -12.80 -0.79
C ARG A 136 5.28 -13.23 -2.23
N ARG A 137 4.28 -13.81 -2.94
CA ARG A 137 4.44 -14.16 -4.36
C ARG A 137 4.68 -12.92 -5.24
N ASN A 138 3.96 -11.83 -4.96
CA ASN A 138 4.15 -10.57 -5.69
C ASN A 138 5.57 -10.00 -5.43
N PHE A 139 6.09 -10.15 -4.21
CA PHE A 139 7.46 -9.73 -3.86
C PHE A 139 8.52 -10.57 -4.57
N GLU A 140 8.32 -11.88 -4.65
CA GLU A 140 9.18 -12.78 -5.43
C GLU A 140 9.16 -12.44 -6.92
N GLU A 141 7.96 -12.21 -7.48
CA GLU A 141 7.79 -11.81 -8.87
C GLU A 141 8.51 -10.48 -9.19
N ALA A 142 8.42 -9.51 -8.26
CA ALA A 142 9.12 -8.23 -8.39
C ALA A 142 10.63 -8.33 -8.11
N GLY A 143 11.11 -9.45 -7.55
CA GLY A 143 12.50 -9.63 -7.14
C GLY A 143 12.90 -8.79 -5.94
N LEU A 144 11.96 -8.52 -5.01
CA LEU A 144 12.16 -7.70 -3.82
C LEU A 144 11.99 -8.47 -2.51
N ALA A 145 11.70 -9.78 -2.57
CA ALA A 145 11.40 -10.60 -1.40
C ALA A 145 12.52 -10.61 -0.35
N ASP A 146 13.77 -10.46 -0.77
CA ASP A 146 14.95 -10.39 0.09
C ASP A 146 15.01 -9.16 1.02
N LEU A 147 14.25 -8.12 0.69
CA LEU A 147 14.18 -6.86 1.45
C LEU A 147 12.94 -6.78 2.34
N ILE A 148 11.99 -7.71 2.22
CA ILE A 148 10.66 -7.57 2.82
C ILE A 148 10.43 -8.66 3.87
N ASP A 149 10.16 -8.23 5.11
CA ASP A 149 9.75 -9.06 6.23
C ASP A 149 8.23 -8.91 6.43
N VAL A 150 7.47 -9.94 6.05
CA VAL A 150 6.00 -9.96 6.22
C VAL A 150 5.67 -10.66 7.53
N ARG A 151 5.13 -9.92 8.47
CA ARG A 151 4.69 -10.43 9.78
C ARG A 151 3.19 -10.64 9.80
N GLU A 152 2.79 -11.87 10.03
CA GLU A 152 1.38 -12.25 10.12
C GLU A 152 0.87 -12.11 11.56
N GLY A 153 -0.37 -11.61 11.72
CA GLY A 153 -1.04 -11.49 13.00
C GLY A 153 -1.32 -10.05 13.43
N ASP A 154 -1.55 -9.86 14.74
CA ASP A 154 -1.83 -8.54 15.30
C ASP A 154 -0.59 -7.64 15.21
N VAL A 155 -0.80 -6.44 14.72
CA VAL A 155 0.28 -5.46 14.50
C VAL A 155 0.97 -5.05 15.81
N LEU A 156 0.23 -4.93 16.90
CA LEU A 156 0.79 -4.51 18.19
C LEU A 156 1.70 -5.58 18.79
N GLU A 157 1.43 -6.86 18.50
CA GLU A 157 2.30 -7.96 18.87
C GLU A 157 3.50 -8.07 17.93
N SER A 158 3.25 -7.98 16.64
CA SER A 158 4.25 -8.16 15.58
C SER A 158 5.32 -7.07 15.56
N LEU A 159 5.01 -5.84 15.99
CA LEU A 159 5.93 -4.70 15.98
C LEU A 159 6.43 -4.31 17.39
N ALA A 160 6.07 -5.06 18.44
CA ALA A 160 6.35 -4.67 19.83
C ALA A 160 7.83 -4.47 20.18
N THR A 161 8.75 -5.16 19.53
CA THR A 161 10.17 -5.19 19.90
C THR A 161 11.15 -4.86 18.79
N ASP A 162 10.73 -4.92 17.54
CA ASP A 162 11.54 -4.71 16.35
C ASP A 162 10.62 -4.30 15.20
N PRO A 163 11.01 -3.42 14.30
CA PRO A 163 12.34 -2.81 14.11
C PRO A 163 12.62 -1.59 15.00
N THR A 164 13.92 -1.30 15.17
CA THR A 164 14.43 -0.05 15.73
C THR A 164 15.05 0.81 14.62
N ASP A 165 15.33 2.08 14.92
CA ASP A 165 15.95 3.02 13.98
C ASP A 165 15.18 3.14 12.66
N ILE A 166 13.87 3.42 12.79
CA ILE A 166 12.92 3.49 11.68
C ILE A 166 13.08 4.83 10.95
N ASP A 167 13.37 4.78 9.64
CA ASP A 167 13.51 5.96 8.80
C ASP A 167 12.17 6.43 8.20
N PHE A 168 11.23 5.51 8.00
CA PHE A 168 9.94 5.80 7.37
C PHE A 168 8.85 4.86 7.88
N VAL A 169 7.68 5.40 8.19
CA VAL A 169 6.50 4.62 8.58
C VAL A 169 5.36 4.91 7.60
N LEU A 170 4.77 3.87 7.04
CA LEU A 170 3.48 3.94 6.33
C LEU A 170 2.40 3.30 7.21
N ASN A 171 1.52 4.12 7.74
CA ASN A 171 0.41 3.67 8.58
C ASN A 171 -0.89 3.62 7.75
N ASP A 172 -1.08 2.53 7.01
CA ASP A 172 -2.17 2.33 6.03
C ASP A 172 -3.07 1.11 6.34
N GLY A 173 -3.06 0.68 7.59
CA GLY A 173 -3.94 -0.39 8.05
C GLY A 173 -5.32 0.10 8.49
N PHE A 174 -6.02 -0.71 9.29
CA PHE A 174 -7.33 -0.33 9.80
C PHE A 174 -7.27 0.93 10.66
N PRO A 175 -8.07 1.97 10.38
CA PRO A 175 -8.01 3.26 11.07
C PRO A 175 -8.14 3.17 12.60
N MET A 176 -8.87 2.18 13.10
CA MET A 176 -9.07 1.97 14.54
C MET A 176 -7.78 1.61 15.28
N ARG A 177 -6.80 1.02 14.61
CA ARG A 177 -5.49 0.65 15.17
C ARG A 177 -4.39 1.67 14.89
N ALA A 178 -4.65 2.63 13.99
CA ALA A 178 -3.64 3.57 13.50
C ALA A 178 -2.95 4.37 14.62
N LEU A 179 -3.72 4.81 15.63
CA LEU A 179 -3.17 5.56 16.76
C LEU A 179 -2.31 4.69 17.68
N ASP A 180 -2.69 3.43 17.88
CA ASP A 180 -1.95 2.50 18.74
C ASP A 180 -0.61 2.13 18.09
N VAL A 181 -0.60 1.94 16.77
CA VAL A 181 0.63 1.69 16.00
C VAL A 181 1.63 2.85 16.08
N VAL A 182 1.15 4.10 16.05
CA VAL A 182 2.03 5.28 16.17
C VAL A 182 2.63 5.43 17.57
N LYS A 183 2.05 4.77 18.58
CA LYS A 183 2.54 4.82 19.97
C LYS A 183 3.56 3.72 20.31
N LEU A 184 3.73 2.72 19.41
CA LEU A 184 4.76 1.71 19.54
C LEU A 184 6.16 2.31 19.34
#